data_73c96120468c26dbb32d58483e8d55ce
#
_entry.id   73c96120468c26dbb32d58483e8d55ce
#
_cell.length_a   1.000
_cell.length_b   1.000
_cell.length_c   1.000
_cell.angle_alpha   90.00
_cell.angle_beta   90.00
_cell.angle_gamma   90.00
#
_symmetry.space_group_name_H-M   'P 1'
#
loop_
_entity.id
_entity.type
_entity.pdbx_description
1 polymer ?
#
loop_
_entity_poly.entity_id
_entity_poly.type
_entity_poly.pdbx_seq_one_letter_code
_entity_poly.pdbx_strand_id
1 'polypeptide(L)'
;CSSDLVLTFKKEGKYDVVIIDTAPTGETLRLMSFPDVSNWYIDKVFTILSKFMGIARMTIGRMVDFPLPTKEVMNTVMELKDQMKQCKEILEDSENTSIRLVLNPERMAINETRRSYAYMCLYNKNVECIIVNKVLPDTVDGEFLKTKLEEQKNYMRMIAESFDGLKVMNAYMLNTE
;
A
#
# COMPACT_ATOMS: atom_id res chain seq x y z
N CYS A 1 -12.11 -5.25 -7.02
CA CYS A 1 -11.11 -4.34 -6.43
C CYS A 1 -9.97 -5.17 -5.81
N SER A 2 -8.73 -4.66 -5.77
CA SER A 2 -7.59 -5.42 -5.20
C SER A 2 -7.83 -5.86 -3.75
N SER A 3 -8.56 -5.05 -2.99
CA SER A 3 -8.93 -5.34 -1.59
C SER A 3 -9.82 -6.58 -1.47
N ASP A 4 -10.75 -6.78 -2.40
CA ASP A 4 -11.65 -7.93 -2.40
C ASP A 4 -10.88 -9.22 -2.69
N LEU A 5 -9.86 -9.15 -3.56
CA LEU A 5 -9.00 -10.29 -3.88
C LEU A 5 -8.22 -10.76 -2.64
N VAL A 6 -7.63 -9.84 -1.88
CA VAL A 6 -6.89 -10.17 -0.65
C VAL A 6 -7.78 -10.86 0.37
N LEU A 7 -8.97 -10.28 0.60
CA LEU A 7 -9.96 -10.86 1.52
C LEU A 7 -10.46 -12.22 1.06
N THR A 8 -10.68 -12.40 -0.25
CA THR A 8 -11.13 -13.66 -0.85
C THR A 8 -10.07 -14.75 -0.68
N PHE A 9 -8.81 -14.49 -1.05
CA PHE A 9 -7.74 -15.47 -0.92
C PHE A 9 -7.48 -15.89 0.54
N LYS A 10 -7.57 -14.93 1.48
CA LYS A 10 -7.45 -15.25 2.90
C LYS A 10 -8.62 -16.14 3.39
N LYS A 11 -9.85 -15.88 2.93
CA LYS A 11 -11.04 -16.66 3.31
C LYS A 11 -11.04 -18.05 2.70
N GLU A 12 -10.59 -18.19 1.47
CA GLU A 12 -10.57 -19.49 0.77
C GLU A 12 -9.53 -20.45 1.36
N GLY A 13 -8.45 -19.94 1.99
CA GLY A 13 -7.39 -20.77 2.57
C GLY A 13 -6.72 -21.73 1.57
N LYS A 14 -6.80 -21.40 0.28
CA LYS A 14 -6.33 -22.26 -0.82
C LYS A 14 -4.82 -22.16 -1.05
N TYR A 15 -4.22 -21.05 -0.63
CA TYR A 15 -2.81 -20.74 -0.87
C TYR A 15 -2.10 -20.46 0.45
N ASP A 16 -0.90 -21.02 0.60
CA ASP A 16 -0.01 -20.74 1.75
C ASP A 16 0.59 -19.34 1.68
N VAL A 17 0.85 -18.86 0.46
CA VAL A 17 1.44 -17.53 0.21
C VAL A 17 0.72 -16.88 -0.97
N VAL A 18 0.39 -15.61 -0.83
CA VAL A 18 -0.15 -14.76 -1.88
C VAL A 18 0.79 -13.59 -2.13
N ILE A 19 1.32 -13.49 -3.34
CA ILE A 19 2.20 -12.38 -3.75
C ILE A 19 1.39 -11.43 -4.61
N ILE A 20 1.33 -10.16 -4.19
CA ILE A 20 0.63 -9.11 -4.92
C ILE A 20 1.69 -8.20 -5.54
N ASP A 21 1.83 -8.28 -6.85
CA ASP A 21 2.69 -7.36 -7.61
C ASP A 21 1.93 -6.06 -7.89
N THR A 22 2.48 -4.95 -7.39
CA THR A 22 1.87 -3.63 -7.54
C THR A 22 2.88 -2.64 -8.11
N ALA A 23 2.44 -1.82 -9.05
CA ALA A 23 3.26 -0.72 -9.53
C ALA A 23 3.51 0.30 -8.39
N PRO A 24 4.74 0.82 -8.23
CA PRO A 24 5.08 1.79 -7.18
C PRO A 24 4.54 3.19 -7.52
N THR A 25 3.26 3.29 -7.81
CA THR A 25 2.61 4.54 -8.16
C THR A 25 1.95 5.20 -6.95
N GLY A 26 1.76 6.52 -7.03
CA GLY A 26 1.00 7.23 -6.01
C GLY A 26 -0.42 6.69 -5.80
N GLU A 27 -0.98 6.00 -6.79
CA GLU A 27 -2.28 5.34 -6.68
C GLU A 27 -2.22 4.10 -5.78
N THR A 28 -1.17 3.29 -5.91
CA THR A 28 -0.97 2.12 -5.02
C THR A 28 -0.79 2.56 -3.57
N LEU A 29 -0.01 3.63 -3.34
CA LEU A 29 0.15 4.21 -2.00
C LEU A 29 -1.18 4.73 -1.46
N ARG A 30 -2.00 5.36 -2.30
CA ARG A 30 -3.37 5.77 -1.94
C ARG A 30 -4.26 4.58 -1.60
N LEU A 31 -4.21 3.50 -2.37
CA LEU A 31 -4.99 2.29 -2.08
C LEU A 31 -4.60 1.67 -0.75
N MET A 32 -3.32 1.65 -0.41
CA MET A 32 -2.83 1.13 0.88
C MET A 32 -3.20 2.03 2.06
N SER A 33 -3.32 3.34 1.86
CA SER A 33 -3.77 4.30 2.87
C SER A 33 -5.30 4.46 2.92
N PHE A 34 -6.01 3.98 1.90
CA PHE A 34 -7.44 4.18 1.76
C PHE A 34 -8.28 3.63 2.93
N PRO A 35 -7.98 2.44 3.50
CA PRO A 35 -8.71 1.95 4.66
C PRO A 35 -8.59 2.88 5.89
N ASP A 36 -7.44 3.52 6.08
CA ASP A 36 -7.20 4.43 7.20
C ASP A 36 -8.01 5.73 7.07
N VAL A 37 -7.97 6.32 5.87
CA VAL A 37 -8.67 7.57 5.58
C VAL A 37 -10.18 7.37 5.53
N SER A 38 -10.65 6.29 4.90
CA SER A 38 -12.08 6.04 4.71
C SER A 38 -12.79 5.67 6.00
N ASN A 39 -12.17 4.92 6.91
CA ASN A 39 -12.76 4.62 8.21
C ASN A 39 -13.08 5.90 9.00
N TRP A 40 -12.13 6.84 9.08
CA TRP A 40 -12.34 8.12 9.74
C TRP A 40 -13.48 8.94 9.09
N TYR A 41 -13.51 8.96 7.74
CA TYR A 41 -14.52 9.72 7.01
C TYR A 41 -15.92 9.12 7.19
N ILE A 42 -16.03 7.80 7.06
CA ILE A 42 -17.30 7.08 7.25
C ILE A 42 -17.83 7.28 8.68
N ASP A 43 -16.99 7.19 9.70
CA ASP A 43 -17.40 7.40 11.10
C ASP A 43 -17.93 8.82 11.34
N LYS A 44 -17.29 9.83 10.76
CA LYS A 44 -17.77 11.21 10.85
C LYS A 44 -19.10 11.41 10.13
N VAL A 45 -19.21 10.94 8.91
CA VAL A 45 -20.45 11.03 8.12
C VAL A 45 -21.58 10.29 8.82
N PHE A 46 -21.32 9.09 9.34
CA PHE A 46 -22.31 8.32 10.11
C PHE A 46 -22.78 9.02 11.38
N THR A 47 -21.84 9.61 12.12
CA THR A 47 -22.17 10.37 13.34
C THR A 47 -23.04 11.59 13.04
N ILE A 48 -22.77 12.26 11.93
CA ILE A 48 -23.58 13.40 11.48
C ILE A 48 -24.97 12.92 11.04
N LEU A 49 -25.05 11.92 10.18
CA LEU A 49 -26.31 11.37 9.68
C LEU A 49 -27.20 10.81 10.80
N SER A 50 -26.62 10.09 11.77
CA SER A 50 -27.38 9.54 12.89
C SER A 50 -27.99 10.64 13.80
N LYS A 51 -27.25 11.73 14.02
CA LYS A 51 -27.78 12.91 14.74
C LYS A 51 -28.92 13.59 13.99
N PHE A 52 -28.75 13.74 12.67
CA PHE A 52 -29.81 14.31 11.83
C PHE A 52 -31.04 13.42 11.74
N MET A 53 -30.88 12.10 11.64
CA MET A 53 -32.02 11.15 11.63
C MET A 53 -32.80 11.15 12.95
N GLY A 54 -32.13 11.35 14.09
CA GLY A 54 -32.78 11.48 15.38
C GLY A 54 -33.67 12.73 15.47
N ILE A 55 -33.18 13.86 14.96
CA ILE A 55 -33.89 15.15 14.94
C ILE A 55 -34.98 15.16 13.87
N ALA A 56 -34.73 14.65 12.68
CA ALA A 56 -35.68 14.61 11.57
C ALA A 56 -36.94 13.76 11.89
N ARG A 57 -36.79 12.69 12.69
CA ARG A 57 -37.95 11.91 13.16
C ARG A 57 -38.80 12.66 14.15
N MET A 58 -38.24 13.63 14.89
CA MET A 58 -38.97 14.37 15.94
C MET A 58 -39.67 15.65 15.46
N THR A 59 -39.13 16.33 14.43
CA THR A 59 -39.56 17.71 14.16
C THR A 59 -39.89 18.03 12.69
N ILE A 60 -39.42 17.26 11.70
CA ILE A 60 -39.47 17.70 10.30
C ILE A 60 -40.18 16.69 9.38
N GLY A 61 -41.16 15.96 9.84
CA GLY A 61 -41.90 14.97 9.06
C GLY A 61 -42.67 15.52 7.84
N ARG A 62 -42.56 16.80 7.49
CA ARG A 62 -43.36 17.42 6.43
C ARG A 62 -42.73 18.53 5.59
N MET A 63 -41.47 18.93 5.81
CA MET A 63 -41.00 20.18 5.20
C MET A 63 -39.67 20.14 4.40
N VAL A 64 -38.97 19.04 4.38
CA VAL A 64 -37.70 18.96 3.59
C VAL A 64 -37.66 17.67 2.83
N ASP A 65 -37.72 17.75 1.52
CA ASP A 65 -37.51 16.67 0.55
C ASP A 65 -35.99 16.37 0.44
N PHE A 66 -35.37 16.02 1.58
CA PHE A 66 -33.98 15.59 1.59
C PHE A 66 -33.97 14.06 1.43
N PRO A 67 -33.34 13.51 0.38
CA PRO A 67 -33.28 12.07 0.17
C PRO A 67 -32.44 11.45 1.31
N LEU A 68 -33.11 10.98 2.36
CA LEU A 68 -32.47 10.21 3.41
C LEU A 68 -32.02 8.88 2.83
N PRO A 69 -30.78 8.43 3.11
CA PRO A 69 -30.31 7.14 2.65
C PRO A 69 -31.24 6.03 3.14
N THR A 70 -31.61 5.15 2.24
CA THR A 70 -32.44 3.99 2.58
C THR A 70 -31.67 3.05 3.54
N LYS A 71 -32.41 2.20 4.25
CA LYS A 71 -31.77 1.18 5.13
C LYS A 71 -30.81 0.29 4.35
N GLU A 72 -31.10 -0.02 3.09
CA GLU A 72 -30.24 -0.81 2.20
C GLU A 72 -28.89 -0.11 1.94
N VAL A 73 -28.91 1.17 1.62
CA VAL A 73 -27.69 1.97 1.43
C VAL A 73 -26.87 2.01 2.71
N MET A 74 -27.51 2.16 3.87
CA MET A 74 -26.81 2.15 5.16
C MET A 74 -26.16 0.80 5.45
N ASN A 75 -26.83 -0.31 5.16
CA ASN A 75 -26.26 -1.65 5.32
C ASN A 75 -25.07 -1.87 4.40
N THR A 76 -25.17 -1.48 3.12
CA THR A 76 -24.07 -1.57 2.16
C THR A 76 -22.84 -0.77 2.62
N VAL A 77 -23.06 0.43 3.17
CA VAL A 77 -21.95 1.25 3.70
C VAL A 77 -21.32 0.60 4.93
N MET A 78 -22.11 -0.03 5.80
CA MET A 78 -21.58 -0.78 6.95
C MET A 78 -20.77 -1.99 6.52
N GLU A 79 -21.25 -2.77 5.57
CA GLU A 79 -20.53 -3.92 5.00
C GLU A 79 -19.20 -3.48 4.37
N LEU A 80 -19.21 -2.39 3.61
CA LEU A 80 -17.99 -1.82 3.03
C LEU A 80 -16.99 -1.38 4.12
N LYS A 81 -17.48 -0.75 5.21
CA LYS A 81 -16.65 -0.38 6.35
C LYS A 81 -16.00 -1.59 7.00
N ASP A 82 -16.75 -2.66 7.22
CA ASP A 82 -16.23 -3.90 7.81
C ASP A 82 -15.20 -4.57 6.91
N GLN A 83 -15.41 -4.58 5.60
CA GLN A 83 -14.42 -5.08 4.63
C GLN A 83 -13.13 -4.24 4.65
N MET A 84 -13.25 -2.90 4.71
CA MET A 84 -12.09 -2.01 4.81
C MET A 84 -11.32 -2.21 6.11
N LYS A 85 -12.01 -2.41 7.23
CA LYS A 85 -11.40 -2.71 8.51
C LYS A 85 -10.61 -4.02 8.46
N GLN A 86 -11.21 -5.08 7.91
CA GLN A 86 -10.54 -6.37 7.73
C GLN A 86 -9.31 -6.24 6.83
N CYS A 87 -9.40 -5.48 5.73
CA CYS A 87 -8.27 -5.23 4.85
C CYS A 87 -7.13 -4.49 5.58
N LYS A 88 -7.47 -3.48 6.38
CA LYS A 88 -6.50 -2.76 7.21
C LYS A 88 -5.79 -3.69 8.18
N GLU A 89 -6.54 -4.51 8.92
CA GLU A 89 -5.99 -5.47 9.88
C GLU A 89 -5.02 -6.45 9.20
N ILE A 90 -5.33 -6.92 7.99
CA ILE A 90 -4.43 -7.79 7.22
C ILE A 90 -3.15 -7.04 6.84
N LEU A 91 -3.26 -5.81 6.34
CA LEU A 91 -2.11 -5.02 5.87
C LEU A 91 -1.20 -4.54 7.01
N GLU A 92 -1.70 -4.47 8.23
CA GLU A 92 -0.94 -4.07 9.44
C GLU A 92 -0.41 -5.26 10.24
N ASP A 93 -0.85 -6.46 9.91
CA ASP A 93 -0.41 -7.70 10.55
C ASP A 93 1.02 -8.05 10.09
N SER A 94 2.02 -7.64 10.85
CA SER A 94 3.43 -7.85 10.53
C SER A 94 3.88 -9.32 10.60
N GLU A 95 3.10 -10.21 11.19
CA GLU A 95 3.41 -11.65 11.22
C GLU A 95 2.98 -12.35 9.92
N ASN A 96 1.92 -11.87 9.29
CA ASN A 96 1.33 -12.51 8.11
C ASN A 96 1.45 -11.66 6.84
N THR A 97 1.81 -10.38 6.95
CA THR A 97 1.95 -9.49 5.79
C THR A 97 3.30 -8.79 5.81
N SER A 98 4.03 -8.89 4.71
CA SER A 98 5.27 -8.15 4.51
C SER A 98 5.24 -7.35 3.20
N ILE A 99 5.79 -6.14 3.24
CA ILE A 99 5.95 -5.29 2.08
C ILE A 99 7.42 -5.29 1.69
N ARG A 100 7.70 -5.50 0.42
CA ARG A 100 9.04 -5.47 -0.16
C ARG A 100 9.09 -4.38 -1.21
N LEU A 101 9.96 -3.41 -1.03
CA LEU A 101 10.14 -2.34 -2.00
C LEU A 101 11.23 -2.74 -2.98
N VAL A 102 10.89 -2.71 -4.27
CA VAL A 102 11.81 -3.10 -5.35
C VAL A 102 12.21 -1.85 -6.13
N LEU A 103 13.50 -1.66 -6.35
CA LEU A 103 14.04 -0.54 -7.12
C LEU A 103 15.24 -0.95 -7.97
N ASN A 104 15.47 -0.24 -9.06
CA ASN A 104 16.73 -0.32 -9.80
C ASN A 104 17.76 0.64 -9.16
N PRO A 105 19.07 0.38 -9.28
CA PRO A 105 20.13 1.27 -8.77
C PRO A 105 20.25 2.53 -9.61
N GLU A 106 19.27 3.40 -9.54
CA GLU A 106 19.13 4.64 -10.30
C GLU A 106 18.59 5.76 -9.37
N ARG A 107 19.07 6.99 -9.59
CA ARG A 107 18.74 8.12 -8.72
C ARG A 107 17.23 8.38 -8.58
N MET A 108 16.49 8.30 -9.68
CA MET A 108 15.04 8.51 -9.66
C MET A 108 14.34 7.41 -8.87
N ALA A 109 14.68 6.15 -9.12
CA ALA A 109 14.10 5.01 -8.43
C ALA A 109 14.37 5.06 -6.92
N ILE A 110 15.59 5.45 -6.51
CA ILE A 110 15.93 5.64 -5.08
C ILE A 110 15.03 6.69 -4.44
N ASN A 111 14.86 7.85 -5.07
CA ASN A 111 14.02 8.93 -4.54
C ASN A 111 12.54 8.53 -4.44
N GLU A 112 12.02 7.85 -5.44
CA GLU A 112 10.64 7.33 -5.43
C GLU A 112 10.45 6.27 -4.32
N THR A 113 11.41 5.37 -4.16
CA THR A 113 11.36 4.35 -3.12
C THR A 113 11.45 4.96 -1.71
N ARG A 114 12.29 5.99 -1.52
CA ARG A 114 12.32 6.75 -0.25
C ARG A 114 10.98 7.37 0.09
N ARG A 115 10.31 7.95 -0.90
CA ARG A 115 8.97 8.50 -0.73
C ARG A 115 7.98 7.41 -0.35
N SER A 116 8.00 6.29 -1.08
CA SER A 116 7.13 5.14 -0.82
C SER A 116 7.37 4.58 0.59
N TYR A 117 8.63 4.43 0.99
CA TYR A 117 8.99 3.98 2.34
C TYR A 117 8.45 4.91 3.43
N ALA A 118 8.62 6.23 3.25
CA ALA A 118 8.08 7.21 4.18
C ALA A 118 6.55 7.12 4.31
N TYR A 119 5.84 6.90 3.19
CA TYR A 119 4.40 6.66 3.22
C TYR A 119 4.03 5.38 3.97
N MET A 120 4.75 4.28 3.73
CA MET A 120 4.50 3.01 4.43
C MET A 120 4.67 3.18 5.95
N CYS A 121 5.73 3.85 6.38
CA CYS A 121 5.95 4.17 7.79
C CYS A 121 4.83 5.05 8.37
N LEU A 122 4.37 6.06 7.62
CA LEU A 122 3.31 6.96 8.07
C LEU A 122 1.99 6.22 8.33
N TYR A 123 1.69 5.20 7.52
CA TYR A 123 0.48 4.39 7.63
C TYR A 123 0.71 3.06 8.37
N ASN A 124 1.77 2.98 9.17
CA ASN A 124 2.07 1.80 9.99
C ASN A 124 2.12 0.48 9.20
N LYS A 125 2.66 0.53 7.98
CA LYS A 125 2.81 -0.65 7.14
C LYS A 125 4.23 -1.21 7.31
N ASN A 126 4.32 -2.52 7.50
CA ASN A 126 5.59 -3.21 7.74
C ASN A 126 6.37 -3.41 6.43
N VAL A 127 7.46 -2.66 6.24
CA VAL A 127 8.42 -2.87 5.15
C VAL A 127 9.53 -3.78 5.66
N GLU A 128 9.57 -5.00 5.15
CA GLU A 128 10.53 -6.02 5.55
C GLU A 128 11.92 -5.80 4.96
N CYS A 129 11.98 -5.48 3.67
CA CYS A 129 13.26 -5.29 2.98
C CYS A 129 13.14 -4.43 1.72
N ILE A 130 14.32 -4.00 1.27
CA ILE A 130 14.54 -3.37 -0.02
C ILE A 130 15.19 -4.39 -0.96
N ILE A 131 14.67 -4.55 -2.17
CA ILE A 131 15.24 -5.40 -3.22
C ILE A 131 15.80 -4.49 -4.31
N VAL A 132 17.12 -4.51 -4.47
CA VAL A 132 17.77 -3.81 -5.58
C VAL A 132 17.79 -4.74 -6.78
N ASN A 133 17.01 -4.40 -7.79
CA ASN A 133 16.85 -5.21 -9.00
C ASN A 133 17.85 -4.78 -10.09
N LYS A 134 18.13 -5.68 -11.03
CA LYS A 134 19.02 -5.45 -12.17
C LYS A 134 20.43 -4.99 -11.76
N VAL A 135 20.95 -5.53 -10.67
CA VAL A 135 22.32 -5.27 -10.25
C VAL A 135 23.28 -5.92 -11.25
N LEU A 136 24.17 -5.13 -11.84
CA LEU A 136 25.20 -5.64 -12.73
C LEU A 136 26.22 -6.45 -11.91
N PRO A 137 26.56 -7.68 -12.33
CA PRO A 137 27.59 -8.46 -11.67
C PRO A 137 28.99 -7.84 -11.88
N ASP A 138 29.89 -8.00 -10.93
CA ASP A 138 31.24 -7.43 -10.99
C ASP A 138 32.11 -8.04 -12.12
N THR A 139 31.67 -9.15 -12.73
CA THR A 139 32.39 -9.88 -13.76
C THR A 139 32.15 -9.38 -15.18
N VAL A 140 31.43 -8.27 -15.36
CA VAL A 140 31.16 -7.73 -16.70
C VAL A 140 32.39 -7.04 -17.28
N ASP A 141 32.69 -7.32 -18.57
CA ASP A 141 33.79 -6.75 -19.33
C ASP A 141 33.30 -5.62 -20.25
N GLY A 142 34.23 -4.71 -20.57
CA GLY A 142 33.99 -3.58 -21.47
C GLY A 142 34.02 -2.24 -20.77
N GLU A 143 34.56 -1.22 -21.44
CA GLU A 143 34.75 0.11 -20.88
C GLU A 143 33.44 0.79 -20.49
N PHE A 144 32.40 0.65 -21.30
CA PHE A 144 31.08 1.15 -21.03
C PHE A 144 30.48 0.55 -19.74
N LEU A 145 30.62 -0.77 -19.56
CA LEU A 145 30.10 -1.47 -18.39
C LEU A 145 30.89 -1.14 -17.12
N LYS A 146 32.19 -0.86 -17.21
CA LYS A 146 32.99 -0.38 -16.09
C LYS A 146 32.49 0.95 -15.55
N THR A 147 32.17 1.90 -16.43
CA THR A 147 31.57 3.17 -16.02
C THR A 147 30.22 2.96 -15.33
N LYS A 148 29.39 2.07 -15.88
CA LYS A 148 28.09 1.72 -15.25
C LYS A 148 28.24 1.05 -13.90
N LEU A 149 29.25 0.22 -13.71
CA LEU A 149 29.56 -0.39 -12.42
C LEU A 149 29.98 0.67 -11.36
N GLU A 150 30.77 1.65 -11.75
CA GLU A 150 31.14 2.74 -10.84
C GLU A 150 29.92 3.59 -10.43
N GLU A 151 29.07 3.94 -11.39
CA GLU A 151 27.78 4.59 -11.09
C GLU A 151 26.94 3.74 -10.15
N GLN A 152 26.81 2.45 -10.43
CA GLN A 152 26.06 1.51 -9.59
C GLN A 152 26.59 1.47 -8.15
N LYS A 153 27.92 1.41 -7.96
CA LYS A 153 28.54 1.43 -6.63
C LYS A 153 28.13 2.70 -5.83
N ASN A 154 28.05 3.83 -6.50
CA ASN A 154 27.59 5.06 -5.87
C ASN A 154 26.11 4.98 -5.49
N TYR A 155 25.25 4.45 -6.36
CA TYR A 155 23.83 4.23 -6.05
C TYR A 155 23.62 3.22 -4.94
N MET A 156 24.38 2.13 -4.90
CA MET A 156 24.32 1.14 -3.82
C MET A 156 24.65 1.76 -2.46
N ARG A 157 25.64 2.68 -2.41
CA ARG A 157 25.93 3.45 -1.19
C ARG A 157 24.77 4.35 -0.80
N MET A 158 24.19 5.09 -1.75
CA MET A 158 23.01 5.91 -1.50
C MET A 158 21.82 5.09 -1.00
N ILE A 159 21.62 3.88 -1.51
CA ILE A 159 20.57 2.96 -1.05
C ILE A 159 20.83 2.56 0.39
N ALA A 160 22.04 2.12 0.72
CA ALA A 160 22.42 1.73 2.08
C ALA A 160 22.20 2.87 3.09
N GLU A 161 22.61 4.10 2.74
CA GLU A 161 22.41 5.30 3.57
C GLU A 161 20.93 5.71 3.69
N SER A 162 20.15 5.51 2.60
CA SER A 162 18.74 5.93 2.57
C SER A 162 17.81 5.01 3.33
N PHE A 163 18.17 3.75 3.46
CA PHE A 163 17.36 2.69 4.07
C PHE A 163 18.10 2.01 5.22
N ASP A 164 18.86 2.81 5.98
CA ASP A 164 19.57 2.31 7.15
C ASP A 164 18.61 1.61 8.12
N GLY A 165 19.05 0.45 8.64
CA GLY A 165 18.23 -0.41 9.49
C GLY A 165 17.29 -1.37 8.75
N LEU A 166 17.11 -1.23 7.43
CA LEU A 166 16.38 -2.21 6.62
C LEU A 166 17.32 -3.23 5.96
N LYS A 167 16.83 -4.45 5.81
CA LYS A 167 17.54 -5.47 5.02
C LYS A 167 17.54 -5.06 3.53
N VAL A 168 18.72 -4.99 2.93
CA VAL A 168 18.88 -4.76 1.49
C VAL A 168 19.31 -6.07 0.82
N MET A 169 18.59 -6.47 -0.21
CA MET A 169 18.86 -7.68 -1.00
C MET A 169 19.12 -7.30 -2.46
N ASN A 170 20.03 -8.01 -3.12
CA ASN A 170 20.38 -7.76 -4.51
C ASN A 170 19.82 -8.86 -5.41
N ALA A 171 19.12 -8.46 -6.47
CA ALA A 171 18.76 -9.33 -7.59
C ALA A 171 19.62 -8.96 -8.80
N TYR A 172 20.52 -9.86 -9.18
CA TYR A 172 21.47 -9.63 -10.24
C TYR A 172 20.80 -9.74 -11.61
N MET A 173 21.31 -8.93 -12.55
CA MET A 173 20.91 -9.03 -13.95
C MET A 173 21.41 -10.36 -14.51
N LEU A 174 20.49 -11.12 -15.11
CA LEU A 174 20.79 -12.38 -15.76
C LEU A 174 21.10 -12.14 -17.25
N ASN A 175 21.90 -13.01 -17.84
CA ASN A 175 22.23 -12.97 -19.29
C ASN A 175 21.08 -13.48 -20.17
N THR A 176 20.13 -14.19 -19.58
CA THR A 176 18.95 -14.78 -20.26
C THR A 176 17.72 -14.57 -19.40
N GLU A 177 16.56 -14.38 -20.04
CA GLU A 177 15.25 -14.36 -19.39
C GLU A 177 14.83 -15.76 -18.94
#